data_34a856e4b756f7be729c67135dae71f3
#
_entry.id   34a856e4b756f7be729c67135dae71f3
#
_cell.length_a   1.000
_cell.length_b   1.000
_cell.length_c   1.000
_cell.angle_alpha   90.00
_cell.angle_beta   90.00
_cell.angle_gamma   90.00
#
_symmetry.space_group_name_H-M   'P 1'
#
loop_
_entity.id
_entity.type
_entity.pdbx_description
1 polymer ?
#
loop_
_entity_poly.entity_id
_entity_poly.type
_entity_poly.pdbx_seq_one_letter_code
_entity_poly.pdbx_strand_id
1 'polypeptide(L)'
;MKKLEEAVALLRQGKVIAARTDTVYGLLADATIETAVQKVYELKKRPQNKALIVLVNSLEMADNIAEFTDEATQFAHQVWLNKKKPVTLVLKAKNISRVVTGGGDTVAIRLPHNEFCLKLICQLGNPIVAPSANISGHPTAISAEMVKADFAAKLPLIIDGGTCSNTPSTIISFLNNKPVILRK
;
A
#
# COMPACT_ATOMS: atom_id res chain seq x y z
N MET A 1 -0.98 13.98 16.52
CA MET A 1 0.50 13.95 16.46
C MET A 1 1.05 12.68 17.11
N LYS A 2 0.87 12.38 18.40
CA LYS A 2 1.45 11.20 19.07
C LYS A 2 1.29 9.85 18.32
N LYS A 3 0.09 9.53 17.79
CA LYS A 3 -0.12 8.27 17.05
C LYS A 3 0.64 8.18 15.72
N LEU A 4 0.90 9.31 15.06
CA LEU A 4 1.67 9.32 13.82
C LEU A 4 3.16 9.08 14.11
N GLU A 5 3.71 9.74 15.13
CA GLU A 5 5.10 9.56 15.57
C GLU A 5 5.35 8.12 16.03
N GLU A 6 4.42 7.54 16.80
CA GLU A 6 4.46 6.14 17.22
C GLU A 6 4.44 5.20 16.01
N ALA A 7 3.55 5.44 15.03
CA ALA A 7 3.48 4.65 13.80
C ALA A 7 4.80 4.68 13.01
N VAL A 8 5.40 5.88 12.83
CA VAL A 8 6.69 6.03 12.15
C VAL A 8 7.79 5.27 12.89
N ALA A 9 7.85 5.39 14.23
CA ALA A 9 8.85 4.68 15.02
C ALA A 9 8.72 3.15 14.90
N LEU A 10 7.51 2.63 14.92
CA LEU A 10 7.26 1.20 14.74
C LEU A 10 7.63 0.70 13.34
N LEU A 11 7.28 1.45 12.28
CA LEU A 11 7.64 1.09 10.91
C LEU A 11 9.16 1.08 10.72
N ARG A 12 9.89 2.06 11.25
CA ARG A 12 11.37 2.11 11.22
C ARG A 12 12.02 0.91 11.94
N GLN A 13 11.33 0.33 12.92
CA GLN A 13 11.76 -0.89 13.62
C GLN A 13 11.39 -2.17 12.86
N GLY A 14 10.86 -2.08 11.63
CA GLY A 14 10.41 -3.24 10.87
C GLY A 14 9.12 -3.88 11.41
N LYS A 15 8.34 -3.15 12.20
CA LYS A 15 7.04 -3.64 12.68
C LYS A 15 5.95 -3.41 11.65
N VAL A 16 4.91 -4.24 11.70
CA VAL A 16 3.67 -4.07 10.93
C VAL A 16 2.63 -3.41 11.81
N ILE A 17 1.94 -2.42 11.30
CA ILE A 17 0.80 -1.76 11.96
C ILE A 17 -0.45 -1.87 11.07
N ALA A 18 -1.62 -1.52 11.58
CA ALA A 18 -2.81 -1.35 10.78
C ALA A 18 -3.38 0.06 10.89
N ALA A 19 -3.85 0.60 9.77
CA ALA A 19 -4.53 1.88 9.73
C ALA A 19 -5.54 1.95 8.58
N ARG A 20 -6.48 2.88 8.70
CA ARG A 20 -7.39 3.25 7.61
C ARG A 20 -6.61 3.88 6.46
N THR A 21 -6.92 3.45 5.23
CA THR A 21 -6.45 4.11 4.01
C THR A 21 -7.60 4.84 3.30
N ASP A 22 -7.38 5.31 2.10
CA ASP A 22 -8.41 5.88 1.21
C ASP A 22 -9.38 4.84 0.65
N THR A 23 -9.12 3.56 0.84
CA THR A 23 -9.97 2.44 0.37
C THR A 23 -10.56 1.66 1.55
N VAL A 24 -9.71 0.92 2.23
CA VAL A 24 -10.03 0.00 3.33
C VAL A 24 -8.94 0.07 4.39
N TYR A 25 -9.06 -0.63 5.50
CA TYR A 25 -7.93 -0.80 6.42
C TYR A 25 -6.83 -1.60 5.76
N GLY A 26 -5.57 -1.14 5.89
CA GLY A 26 -4.37 -1.79 5.38
C GLY A 26 -3.46 -2.27 6.50
N LEU A 27 -2.73 -3.37 6.25
CA LEU A 27 -1.52 -3.72 7.00
C LEU A 27 -0.38 -2.92 6.39
N LEU A 28 0.24 -2.05 7.19
CA LEU A 28 1.27 -1.12 6.75
C LEU A 28 2.64 -1.58 7.26
N ALA A 29 3.62 -1.65 6.36
CA ALA A 29 5.01 -1.92 6.69
C ALA A 29 5.94 -1.12 5.78
N ASP A 30 7.14 -0.78 6.25
CA ASP A 30 8.18 -0.15 5.43
C ASP A 30 8.55 -1.10 4.27
N ALA A 31 8.39 -0.66 3.02
CA ALA A 31 8.65 -1.46 1.83
C ALA A 31 10.13 -1.75 1.60
N THR A 32 11.03 -1.02 2.27
CA THR A 32 12.49 -1.19 2.18
C THR A 32 13.02 -2.23 3.16
N ILE A 33 12.22 -2.66 4.16
CA ILE A 33 12.58 -3.66 5.17
C ILE A 33 11.95 -5.00 4.80
N GLU A 34 12.72 -5.88 4.14
CA GLU A 34 12.22 -7.18 3.65
C GLU A 34 11.56 -8.04 4.74
N THR A 35 12.13 -8.08 5.94
CA THR A 35 11.57 -8.84 7.06
C THR A 35 10.19 -8.31 7.50
N ALA A 36 9.98 -7.00 7.40
CA ALA A 36 8.67 -6.39 7.67
C ALA A 36 7.66 -6.77 6.59
N VAL A 37 8.08 -6.75 5.31
CA VAL A 37 7.25 -7.18 4.18
C VAL A 37 6.89 -8.67 4.29
N GLN A 38 7.84 -9.54 4.62
CA GLN A 38 7.59 -10.97 4.88
C GLN A 38 6.57 -11.16 6.00
N LYS A 39 6.66 -10.36 7.07
CA LYS A 39 5.69 -10.40 8.18
C LYS A 39 4.26 -10.06 7.72
N VAL A 40 4.10 -9.17 6.75
CA VAL A 40 2.77 -8.90 6.14
C VAL A 40 2.23 -10.14 5.42
N TYR A 41 3.04 -10.88 4.67
CA TYR A 41 2.63 -12.14 4.03
C TYR A 41 2.19 -13.20 5.06
N GLU A 42 2.97 -13.36 6.15
CA GLU A 42 2.64 -14.29 7.24
C GLU A 42 1.30 -13.93 7.90
N LEU A 43 1.13 -12.66 8.30
CA LEU A 43 -0.10 -12.18 8.94
C LEU A 43 -1.32 -12.44 8.07
N LYS A 44 -1.20 -12.18 6.77
CA LYS A 44 -2.28 -12.39 5.79
C LYS A 44 -2.45 -13.85 5.38
N LYS A 45 -1.55 -14.76 5.72
CA LYS A 45 -1.47 -16.11 5.10
C LYS A 45 -1.51 -16.02 3.57
N ARG A 46 -0.81 -15.02 3.01
CA ARG A 46 -0.82 -14.73 1.58
C ARG A 46 0.28 -15.53 0.88
N PRO A 47 0.01 -16.16 -0.28
CA PRO A 47 1.07 -16.73 -1.11
C PRO A 47 2.12 -15.68 -1.49
N GLN A 48 3.39 -16.01 -1.31
CA GLN A 48 4.50 -15.06 -1.54
C GLN A 48 4.68 -14.66 -3.01
N ASN A 49 4.12 -15.41 -3.95
CA ASN A 49 4.11 -15.09 -5.39
C ASN A 49 3.03 -14.07 -5.79
N LYS A 50 2.29 -13.49 -4.84
CA LYS A 50 1.29 -12.45 -5.10
C LYS A 50 1.82 -11.10 -4.63
N ALA A 51 2.20 -10.21 -5.54
CA ALA A 51 2.68 -8.86 -5.25
C ALA A 51 1.81 -8.09 -4.24
N LEU A 52 2.43 -7.20 -3.47
CA LEU A 52 1.75 -6.28 -2.56
C LEU A 52 1.60 -4.90 -3.20
N ILE A 53 0.53 -4.19 -2.83
CA ILE A 53 0.37 -2.78 -3.22
C ILE A 53 1.31 -1.93 -2.38
N VAL A 54 1.99 -0.99 -3.04
CA VAL A 54 2.89 0.00 -2.44
C VAL A 54 2.23 1.36 -2.46
N LEU A 55 2.21 2.05 -1.33
CA LEU A 55 1.79 3.45 -1.24
C LEU A 55 3.02 4.36 -1.25
N VAL A 56 2.89 5.45 -1.98
CA VAL A 56 3.89 6.52 -2.12
C VAL A 56 3.25 7.87 -1.78
N ASN A 57 4.04 8.90 -1.48
CA ASN A 57 3.53 10.24 -1.20
C ASN A 57 3.73 11.23 -2.35
N SER A 58 4.46 10.83 -3.40
CA SER A 58 4.75 11.69 -4.56
C SER A 58 5.01 10.85 -5.82
N LEU A 59 4.95 11.50 -6.98
CA LEU A 59 5.38 10.89 -8.24
C LEU A 59 6.87 10.61 -8.26
N GLU A 60 7.69 11.46 -7.65
CA GLU A 60 9.13 11.26 -7.51
C GLU A 60 9.43 9.95 -6.74
N MET A 61 8.76 9.72 -5.60
CA MET A 61 8.91 8.47 -4.86
C MET A 61 8.44 7.26 -5.69
N ALA A 62 7.37 7.41 -6.48
CA ALA A 62 6.90 6.35 -7.38
C ALA A 62 7.93 6.05 -8.48
N ASP A 63 8.51 7.09 -9.11
CA ASP A 63 9.52 6.94 -10.16
C ASP A 63 10.81 6.30 -9.64
N ASN A 64 11.15 6.45 -8.37
CA ASN A 64 12.30 5.76 -7.79
C ASN A 64 12.14 4.24 -7.72
N ILE A 65 10.91 3.71 -7.71
CA ILE A 65 10.63 2.27 -7.54
C ILE A 65 9.97 1.61 -8.76
N ALA A 66 9.64 2.37 -9.80
CA ALA A 66 9.05 1.85 -11.05
C ALA A 66 9.50 2.62 -12.27
N GLU A 67 9.48 1.97 -13.43
CA GLU A 67 9.76 2.60 -14.72
C GLU A 67 8.47 3.25 -15.24
N PHE A 68 8.47 4.58 -15.36
CA PHE A 68 7.38 5.36 -15.95
C PHE A 68 7.70 5.71 -17.40
N THR A 69 6.74 5.46 -18.31
CA THR A 69 6.74 6.10 -19.64
C THR A 69 6.09 7.49 -19.54
N ASP A 70 6.24 8.30 -20.57
CA ASP A 70 5.61 9.63 -20.60
C ASP A 70 4.09 9.52 -20.46
N GLU A 71 3.46 8.54 -21.13
CA GLU A 71 2.02 8.28 -21.02
C GLU A 71 1.61 7.85 -19.60
N ALA A 72 2.39 6.97 -18.97
CA ALA A 72 2.12 6.55 -17.60
C ALA A 72 2.27 7.71 -16.62
N THR A 73 3.25 8.59 -16.82
CA THR A 73 3.47 9.80 -16.02
C THR A 73 2.30 10.77 -16.15
N GLN A 74 1.89 11.09 -17.37
CA GLN A 74 0.73 11.96 -17.63
C GLN A 74 -0.55 11.39 -17.02
N PHE A 75 -0.77 10.08 -17.18
CA PHE A 75 -1.93 9.41 -16.60
C PHE A 75 -1.90 9.41 -15.07
N ALA A 76 -0.74 9.13 -14.47
CA ALA A 76 -0.55 9.18 -13.01
C ALA A 76 -0.87 10.58 -12.47
N HIS A 77 -0.36 11.64 -13.10
CA HIS A 77 -0.71 13.03 -12.77
C HIS A 77 -2.23 13.24 -12.80
N GLN A 78 -2.88 12.82 -13.88
CA GLN A 78 -4.31 13.01 -14.06
C GLN A 78 -5.14 12.30 -12.98
N VAL A 79 -4.82 11.03 -12.64
CA VAL A 79 -5.66 10.23 -11.75
C VAL A 79 -5.32 10.42 -10.27
N TRP A 80 -4.05 10.62 -9.93
CA TRP A 80 -3.61 10.76 -8.54
C TRP A 80 -3.81 12.17 -7.99
N LEU A 81 -3.73 13.22 -8.84
CA LEU A 81 -4.01 14.59 -8.42
C LEU A 81 -5.51 14.93 -8.43
N ASN A 82 -6.30 14.25 -9.27
CA ASN A 82 -7.73 14.55 -9.42
C ASN A 82 -8.61 14.02 -8.28
N LYS A 83 -8.10 13.15 -7.41
CA LYS A 83 -8.72 12.62 -6.17
C LYS A 83 -10.16 12.08 -6.29
N LYS A 84 -10.66 11.80 -7.51
CA LYS A 84 -12.04 11.33 -7.71
C LYS A 84 -12.24 9.87 -7.30
N LYS A 85 -11.26 9.01 -7.62
CA LYS A 85 -11.29 7.57 -7.28
C LYS A 85 -9.87 7.08 -6.99
N PRO A 86 -9.69 6.11 -6.06
CA PRO A 86 -8.40 5.50 -5.83
C PRO A 86 -7.97 4.70 -7.07
N VAL A 87 -6.78 4.98 -7.61
CA VAL A 87 -6.19 4.27 -8.75
C VAL A 87 -4.83 3.72 -8.37
N THR A 88 -4.63 2.43 -8.65
CA THR A 88 -3.35 1.73 -8.52
C THR A 88 -2.80 1.46 -9.91
N LEU A 89 -1.55 1.85 -10.15
CA LEU A 89 -0.85 1.59 -11.40
C LEU A 89 0.07 0.39 -11.25
N VAL A 90 0.06 -0.52 -12.22
CA VAL A 90 1.01 -1.63 -12.33
C VAL A 90 2.02 -1.26 -13.41
N LEU A 91 3.28 -1.17 -13.01
CA LEU A 91 4.42 -0.74 -13.81
C LEU A 91 5.56 -1.75 -13.67
N LYS A 92 6.56 -1.68 -14.55
CA LYS A 92 7.79 -2.43 -14.40
C LYS A 92 8.54 -1.94 -13.16
N ALA A 93 8.97 -2.87 -12.32
CA ALA A 93 9.63 -2.56 -11.06
C ALA A 93 11.10 -2.19 -11.27
N LYS A 94 11.59 -1.19 -10.53
CA LYS A 94 13.01 -0.88 -10.36
C LYS A 94 13.28 -0.52 -8.89
N ASN A 95 14.47 -0.78 -8.39
CA ASN A 95 14.92 -0.39 -7.04
C ASN A 95 13.96 -0.76 -5.89
N ILE A 96 13.23 -1.85 -6.03
CA ILE A 96 12.35 -2.39 -4.98
C ILE A 96 12.58 -3.89 -4.83
N SER A 97 12.49 -4.39 -3.59
CA SER A 97 12.73 -5.80 -3.29
C SER A 97 11.76 -6.73 -4.03
N ARG A 98 12.28 -7.86 -4.50
CA ARG A 98 11.47 -8.95 -5.09
C ARG A 98 10.45 -9.54 -4.11
N VAL A 99 10.65 -9.39 -2.81
CA VAL A 99 9.66 -9.78 -1.80
C VAL A 99 8.38 -8.94 -1.97
N VAL A 100 8.49 -7.64 -2.24
CA VAL A 100 7.34 -6.76 -2.48
C VAL A 100 6.61 -7.12 -3.77
N THR A 101 7.36 -7.45 -4.83
CA THR A 101 6.82 -7.79 -6.15
C THR A 101 6.32 -9.24 -6.27
N GLY A 102 6.45 -10.05 -5.19
CA GLY A 102 6.10 -11.46 -5.22
C GLY A 102 6.99 -12.28 -6.15
N GLY A 103 8.26 -11.88 -6.32
CA GLY A 103 9.23 -12.52 -7.21
C GLY A 103 9.11 -12.09 -8.67
N GLY A 104 8.10 -11.29 -9.03
CA GLY A 104 7.90 -10.75 -10.38
C GLY A 104 8.76 -9.51 -10.69
N ASP A 105 8.57 -8.96 -11.88
CA ASP A 105 9.23 -7.78 -12.42
C ASP A 105 8.34 -6.54 -12.43
N THR A 106 7.15 -6.62 -11.81
CA THR A 106 6.18 -5.53 -11.77
C THR A 106 5.85 -5.10 -10.35
N VAL A 107 5.53 -3.84 -10.16
CA VAL A 107 5.09 -3.25 -8.90
C VAL A 107 3.75 -2.56 -9.06
N ALA A 108 2.85 -2.74 -8.07
CA ALA A 108 1.56 -2.07 -7.99
C ALA A 108 1.66 -0.86 -7.06
N ILE A 109 1.55 0.36 -7.60
CA ILE A 109 1.79 1.61 -6.86
C ILE A 109 0.52 2.44 -6.79
N ARG A 110 0.26 3.07 -5.65
CA ARG A 110 -0.81 4.05 -5.47
C ARG A 110 -0.33 5.25 -4.66
N LEU A 111 -0.71 6.44 -5.10
CA LEU A 111 -0.67 7.64 -4.27
C LEU A 111 -2.02 7.75 -3.56
N PRO A 112 -2.09 7.53 -2.23
CA PRO A 112 -3.36 7.48 -1.51
C PRO A 112 -3.94 8.88 -1.31
N HIS A 113 -5.27 8.98 -1.31
CA HIS A 113 -5.99 10.23 -0.98
C HIS A 113 -6.30 10.33 0.53
N ASN A 114 -5.48 9.72 1.37
CA ASN A 114 -5.63 9.70 2.82
C ASN A 114 -4.50 10.50 3.47
N GLU A 115 -4.86 11.55 4.19
CA GLU A 115 -3.89 12.49 4.79
C GLU A 115 -2.94 11.80 5.80
N PHE A 116 -3.47 10.84 6.60
CA PHE A 116 -2.65 10.09 7.54
C PHE A 116 -1.58 9.27 6.80
N CYS A 117 -1.94 8.55 5.73
CA CYS A 117 -0.99 7.78 4.93
C CYS A 117 0.08 8.68 4.29
N LEU A 118 -0.32 9.82 3.73
CA LEU A 118 0.62 10.77 3.13
C LEU A 118 1.63 11.32 4.16
N LYS A 119 1.15 11.73 5.34
CA LYS A 119 2.01 12.20 6.43
C LYS A 119 2.92 11.10 6.96
N LEU A 120 2.40 9.87 7.08
CA LEU A 120 3.16 8.71 7.53
C LEU A 120 4.33 8.42 6.58
N ILE A 121 4.07 8.34 5.27
CA ILE A 121 5.09 8.10 4.25
C ILE A 121 6.10 9.25 4.22
N CYS A 122 5.64 10.49 4.31
CA CYS A 122 6.50 11.67 4.34
C CYS A 122 7.47 11.64 5.54
N GLN A 123 6.98 11.35 6.75
CA GLN A 123 7.83 11.31 7.95
C GLN A 123 8.72 10.05 8.00
N LEU A 124 8.26 8.95 7.42
CA LEU A 124 9.06 7.73 7.30
C LEU A 124 10.22 7.94 6.32
N GLY A 125 9.97 8.64 5.22
CA GLY A 125 10.92 8.87 4.12
C GLY A 125 10.98 7.72 3.11
N ASN A 126 10.22 6.63 3.32
CA ASN A 126 10.20 5.42 2.50
C ASN A 126 8.78 5.08 2.04
N PRO A 127 8.61 4.40 0.87
CA PRO A 127 7.32 3.83 0.49
C PRO A 127 6.89 2.75 1.48
N ILE A 128 5.59 2.50 1.59
CA ILE A 128 5.04 1.46 2.46
C ILE A 128 4.26 0.42 1.66
N VAL A 129 4.38 -0.87 1.99
CA VAL A 129 3.39 -1.85 1.53
C VAL A 129 2.09 -1.66 2.30
N ALA A 130 0.95 -1.80 1.63
CA ALA A 130 -0.36 -1.57 2.23
C ALA A 130 -1.47 -2.46 1.64
N PRO A 131 -1.35 -3.79 1.65
CA PRO A 131 -2.48 -4.65 1.30
C PRO A 131 -3.60 -4.50 2.34
N SER A 132 -4.83 -4.89 1.96
CA SER A 132 -5.97 -4.88 2.87
C SER A 132 -5.71 -5.66 4.16
N ALA A 133 -6.21 -5.15 5.30
CA ALA A 133 -6.05 -5.77 6.63
C ALA A 133 -7.07 -6.90 6.84
N ASN A 134 -6.85 -8.04 6.17
CA ASN A 134 -7.62 -9.28 6.33
C ASN A 134 -6.72 -10.48 6.06
N ILE A 135 -7.07 -11.64 6.58
CA ILE A 135 -6.52 -12.92 6.15
C ILE A 135 -6.94 -13.16 4.70
N SER A 136 -6.04 -13.67 3.86
CA SER A 136 -6.32 -13.90 2.43
C SER A 136 -7.56 -14.81 2.26
N GLY A 137 -8.51 -14.35 1.43
CA GLY A 137 -9.78 -15.04 1.23
C GLY A 137 -10.90 -14.63 2.20
N HIS A 138 -10.61 -13.92 3.28
CA HIS A 138 -11.61 -13.39 4.19
C HIS A 138 -12.13 -12.01 3.73
N PRO A 139 -13.28 -11.55 4.24
CA PRO A 139 -13.78 -10.21 3.98
C PRO A 139 -12.76 -9.14 4.37
N THR A 140 -12.69 -8.07 3.59
CA THR A 140 -11.80 -6.95 3.84
C THR A 140 -12.26 -6.15 5.06
N ALA A 141 -11.35 -5.80 5.96
CA ALA A 141 -11.67 -4.98 7.13
C ALA A 141 -12.01 -3.53 6.73
N ILE A 142 -13.20 -3.09 7.11
CA ILE A 142 -13.69 -1.73 6.89
C ILE A 142 -13.72 -0.89 8.18
N SER A 143 -13.42 -1.50 9.33
CA SER A 143 -13.31 -0.84 10.62
C SER A 143 -12.15 -1.37 11.46
N ALA A 144 -11.75 -0.60 12.48
CA ALA A 144 -10.67 -1.02 13.39
C ALA A 144 -11.06 -2.26 14.20
N GLU A 145 -12.36 -2.45 14.51
CA GLU A 145 -12.88 -3.63 15.22
C GLU A 145 -12.67 -4.90 14.39
N MET A 146 -12.92 -4.87 13.09
CA MET A 146 -12.66 -6.01 12.20
C MET A 146 -11.16 -6.34 12.15
N VAL A 147 -10.28 -5.32 12.12
CA VAL A 147 -8.83 -5.54 12.19
C VAL A 147 -8.43 -6.16 13.54
N LYS A 148 -9.01 -5.68 14.64
CA LYS A 148 -8.73 -6.23 15.98
C LYS A 148 -9.16 -7.70 16.10
N ALA A 149 -10.30 -8.08 15.51
CA ALA A 149 -10.76 -9.46 15.51
C ALA A 149 -9.74 -10.43 14.89
N ASP A 150 -9.07 -10.04 13.81
CA ASP A 150 -8.09 -10.89 13.13
C ASP A 150 -6.66 -10.75 13.67
N PHE A 151 -6.29 -9.56 14.19
CA PHE A 151 -4.88 -9.19 14.37
C PHE A 151 -4.52 -8.54 15.72
N ALA A 152 -5.45 -8.33 16.69
CA ALA A 152 -5.16 -7.58 17.92
C ALA A 152 -3.92 -8.09 18.67
N ALA A 153 -3.76 -9.42 18.80
CA ALA A 153 -2.62 -10.02 19.48
C ALA A 153 -1.31 -10.04 18.64
N LYS A 154 -1.36 -9.60 17.39
CA LYS A 154 -0.25 -9.73 16.42
C LYS A 154 0.32 -8.40 15.96
N LEU A 155 -0.42 -7.30 16.15
CA LEU A 155 -0.02 -5.96 15.72
C LEU A 155 0.25 -5.07 16.95
N PRO A 156 1.40 -4.38 16.99
CA PRO A 156 1.71 -3.46 18.08
C PRO A 156 0.81 -2.21 18.07
N LEU A 157 0.23 -1.85 16.93
CA LEU A 157 -0.60 -0.65 16.79
C LEU A 157 -1.69 -0.86 15.72
N ILE A 158 -2.92 -0.53 16.10
CA ILE A 158 -4.07 -0.42 15.20
C ILE A 158 -4.63 1.00 15.36
N ILE A 159 -4.54 1.79 14.29
CA ILE A 159 -5.01 3.17 14.29
C ILE A 159 -6.45 3.21 13.79
N ASP A 160 -7.35 3.55 14.67
CA ASP A 160 -8.74 3.77 14.32
C ASP A 160 -8.87 5.12 13.58
N GLY A 161 -9.32 5.06 12.34
CA GLY A 161 -9.62 6.20 11.47
C GLY A 161 -11.11 6.25 11.08
N GLY A 162 -11.98 5.53 11.78
CA GLY A 162 -13.40 5.40 11.43
C GLY A 162 -13.65 4.36 10.32
N THR A 163 -14.90 4.25 9.90
CA THR A 163 -15.34 3.25 8.92
C THR A 163 -14.94 3.64 7.49
N CYS A 164 -14.58 2.66 6.66
CA CYS A 164 -14.30 2.79 5.23
C CYS A 164 -15.53 2.52 4.37
N SER A 165 -15.56 3.06 3.15
CA SER A 165 -16.63 2.84 2.16
C SER A 165 -16.58 1.47 1.49
N ASN A 166 -15.58 0.65 1.77
CA ASN A 166 -15.32 -0.67 1.12
C ASN A 166 -15.19 -0.60 -0.42
N THR A 167 -14.69 0.52 -0.93
CA THR A 167 -14.46 0.69 -2.37
C THR A 167 -12.98 0.41 -2.67
N PRO A 168 -12.64 -0.70 -3.34
CA PRO A 168 -11.27 -0.99 -3.72
C PRO A 168 -10.79 -0.03 -4.80
N SER A 169 -9.46 0.12 -4.95
CA SER A 169 -8.89 0.92 -6.04
C SER A 169 -9.12 0.25 -7.40
N THR A 170 -9.34 1.05 -8.44
CA THR A 170 -9.16 0.58 -9.81
C THR A 170 -7.68 0.23 -10.03
N ILE A 171 -7.41 -0.91 -10.67
CA ILE A 171 -6.03 -1.32 -10.99
C ILE A 171 -5.84 -1.23 -12.50
N ILE A 172 -4.83 -0.48 -12.92
CA ILE A 172 -4.51 -0.22 -14.34
C ILE A 172 -3.05 -0.58 -14.58
N SER A 173 -2.80 -1.39 -15.62
CA SER A 173 -1.46 -1.77 -16.08
C SER A 173 -0.99 -0.88 -17.22
N PHE A 174 0.29 -0.50 -17.18
CA PHE A 174 1.00 0.23 -18.24
C PHE A 174 2.20 -0.55 -18.81
N LEU A 175 2.19 -1.87 -18.72
CA LEU A 175 3.31 -2.70 -19.17
C LEU A 175 3.52 -2.69 -20.70
N ASN A 176 2.50 -2.36 -21.48
CA ASN A 176 2.50 -2.37 -22.94
C ASN A 176 2.32 -0.96 -23.54
N ASN A 177 2.77 0.09 -22.86
CA ASN A 177 2.60 1.51 -23.26
C ASN A 177 1.14 1.96 -23.47
N LYS A 178 0.16 1.13 -23.11
CA LYS A 178 -1.27 1.45 -23.15
C LYS A 178 -1.92 1.03 -21.85
N PRO A 179 -2.85 1.84 -21.31
CA PRO A 179 -3.56 1.51 -20.09
C PRO A 179 -4.50 0.31 -20.30
N VAL A 180 -4.31 -0.73 -19.49
CA VAL A 180 -5.18 -1.92 -19.45
C VAL A 180 -5.79 -2.03 -18.05
N ILE A 181 -7.12 -2.00 -17.96
CA ILE A 181 -7.82 -2.14 -16.67
C ILE A 181 -7.77 -3.61 -16.25
N LEU A 182 -7.09 -3.89 -15.15
CA LEU A 182 -7.03 -5.23 -14.54
C LEU A 182 -8.15 -5.47 -13.53
N ARG A 183 -8.63 -4.38 -12.89
CA ARG A 183 -9.76 -4.41 -11.93
C ARG A 183 -10.43 -3.03 -11.90
N LYS A 184 -11.78 -3.01 -11.93
CA LYS A 184 -12.61 -1.82 -11.69
C LYS A 184 -12.99 -1.70 -10.22
#